data_b1d0744d9f79e57c61a3b1a2b0c9f1b5
#
_entry.id   b1d0744d9f79e57c61a3b1a2b0c9f1b5
#
_cell.length_a   1.000
_cell.length_b   1.000
_cell.length_c   1.000
_cell.angle_alpha   90.00
_cell.angle_beta   90.00
_cell.angle_gamma   90.00
#
_symmetry.space_group_name_H-M   'P 1'
#
loop_
_entity.id
_entity.type
_entity.pdbx_description
1 polymer ?
#
loop_
_entity_poly.entity_id
_entity_poly.type
_entity_poly.pdbx_seq_one_letter_code
_entity_poly.pdbx_strand_id
1 'polypeptide(L)'
;MTQPIYFVKGESFDREEGDSVEFKEISSKRPVNTIVNHAEEYVLGFLNAQIEGDIYLGLDDCGIIQGVILNRNERDEIGRNIPNKLRMTDPPISHHDYRVTVHDIFNSERERLEDLYVVQIHVIKTKDKHLYRTSGGSVYLKKGSSCIKLTSEEIAKEYERRTQVHLRKEADDLDKKLEKEPHNRSILERRAKVAKYMGDVDTMERVYLKLLELDPKSSAFRLNYAMDRKSIGDLEGALSILNEAIKSNINDFSILNNKGLMLQDLDRWDEALLFYQNLLKMQPNDYTILTKIGVAFRHQGKYSQSLYFLNMALKISPNYRLAKYEKKKTYQEIYKRGNTN
;
A
#
# COMPACT_ATOMS: atom_id res chain seq x y z
N MET A 1 -1.44 -32.14 -27.65
CA MET A 1 -1.66 -33.25 -26.71
C MET A 1 -0.36 -33.39 -25.93
N THR A 2 -0.30 -33.02 -24.70
CA THR A 2 0.84 -33.22 -23.81
C THR A 2 0.96 -34.73 -23.55
N GLN A 3 2.15 -35.30 -23.74
CA GLN A 3 2.40 -36.71 -23.41
C GLN A 3 2.12 -36.94 -21.93
N PRO A 4 1.53 -38.08 -21.53
CA PRO A 4 1.31 -38.38 -20.12
C PRO A 4 2.66 -38.42 -19.41
N ILE A 5 2.75 -37.68 -18.30
CA ILE A 5 3.94 -37.68 -17.43
C ILE A 5 3.95 -39.00 -16.66
N TYR A 6 5.02 -39.79 -16.83
CA TYR A 6 5.25 -41.02 -16.08
C TYR A 6 6.26 -40.78 -14.97
N PHE A 7 5.88 -41.05 -13.74
CA PHE A 7 6.77 -41.01 -12.58
C PHE A 7 7.32 -42.41 -12.30
N VAL A 8 8.63 -42.59 -12.43
CA VAL A 8 9.30 -43.87 -12.16
C VAL A 8 10.11 -43.72 -10.87
N LYS A 9 9.87 -44.60 -9.91
CA LYS A 9 10.54 -44.55 -8.60
C LYS A 9 12.06 -44.64 -8.74
N GLY A 10 12.77 -43.71 -8.08
CA GLY A 10 14.23 -43.64 -8.07
C GLY A 10 14.84 -42.98 -9.30
N GLU A 11 14.05 -42.63 -10.32
CA GLU A 11 14.53 -41.87 -11.48
C GLU A 11 14.45 -40.36 -11.22
N SER A 12 15.29 -39.61 -11.92
CA SER A 12 15.24 -38.13 -11.89
C SER A 12 14.10 -37.65 -12.78
N PHE A 13 13.35 -36.69 -12.25
CA PHE A 13 12.30 -35.98 -12.98
C PHE A 13 12.94 -35.08 -14.05
N ASP A 14 12.27 -34.92 -15.19
CA ASP A 14 12.79 -34.21 -16.37
C ASP A 14 12.80 -32.67 -16.24
N ARG A 15 12.41 -32.13 -15.08
CA ARG A 15 12.45 -30.71 -14.78
C ARG A 15 13.42 -30.44 -13.63
N GLU A 16 13.97 -29.22 -13.59
CA GLU A 16 14.79 -28.72 -12.51
C GLU A 16 13.96 -27.83 -11.59
N GLU A 17 14.30 -27.86 -10.30
CA GLU A 17 13.76 -26.93 -9.33
C GLU A 17 14.20 -25.48 -9.65
N GLY A 18 13.28 -24.52 -9.54
CA GLY A 18 13.57 -23.12 -9.89
C GLY A 18 12.37 -22.21 -9.63
N ASP A 19 12.30 -21.11 -10.38
CA ASP A 19 11.24 -20.10 -10.18
C ASP A 19 9.82 -20.67 -10.36
N SER A 20 9.63 -21.56 -11.33
CA SER A 20 8.31 -22.13 -11.69
C SER A 20 8.10 -23.59 -11.27
N VAL A 21 9.06 -24.19 -10.58
CA VAL A 21 8.98 -25.58 -10.13
C VAL A 21 9.49 -25.67 -8.70
N GLU A 22 8.80 -26.46 -7.88
CA GLU A 22 9.17 -26.76 -6.49
C GLU A 22 9.04 -28.26 -6.23
N PHE A 23 10.04 -28.85 -5.58
CA PHE A 23 10.04 -30.24 -5.15
C PHE A 23 9.99 -30.34 -3.63
N LYS A 24 9.27 -31.34 -3.10
CA LYS A 24 9.28 -31.63 -1.67
C LYS A 24 9.14 -33.10 -1.38
N GLU A 25 10.08 -33.61 -0.64
CA GLU A 25 10.00 -34.94 -0.06
C GLU A 25 8.99 -34.96 1.09
N ILE A 26 8.17 -36.02 1.15
CA ILE A 26 7.18 -36.24 2.20
C ILE A 26 7.52 -37.53 2.95
N SER A 27 8.32 -37.40 3.98
CA SER A 27 8.76 -38.51 4.85
C SER A 27 8.01 -38.59 6.19
N SER A 28 6.82 -38.02 6.28
CA SER A 28 6.03 -37.87 7.50
C SER A 28 5.19 -39.10 7.82
N LYS A 29 5.02 -39.42 9.14
CA LYS A 29 4.05 -40.37 9.63
C LYS A 29 2.58 -39.95 9.45
N ARG A 30 2.32 -38.66 9.11
CA ARG A 30 1.01 -38.08 8.80
C ARG A 30 1.08 -37.37 7.46
N PRO A 31 1.17 -38.09 6.35
CA PRO A 31 1.46 -37.51 5.03
C PRO A 31 0.39 -36.50 4.61
N VAL A 32 -0.89 -36.74 4.86
CA VAL A 32 -1.99 -35.83 4.50
C VAL A 32 -1.81 -34.45 5.12
N ASN A 33 -1.55 -34.37 6.43
CA ASN A 33 -1.36 -33.08 7.10
C ASN A 33 -0.13 -32.33 6.58
N THR A 34 0.94 -33.06 6.32
CA THR A 34 2.18 -32.47 5.77
C THR A 34 1.95 -31.93 4.37
N ILE A 35 1.29 -32.68 3.50
CA ILE A 35 0.91 -32.27 2.15
C ILE A 35 0.03 -31.00 2.19
N VAL A 36 -1.00 -30.98 3.04
CA VAL A 36 -1.95 -29.85 3.15
C VAL A 36 -1.24 -28.58 3.64
N ASN A 37 -0.29 -28.69 4.59
CA ASN A 37 0.47 -27.55 5.07
C ASN A 37 1.44 -27.04 4.01
N HIS A 38 2.18 -27.91 3.34
CA HIS A 38 3.03 -27.53 2.22
C HIS A 38 2.23 -26.92 1.06
N ALA A 39 1.04 -27.45 0.77
CA ALA A 39 0.14 -26.87 -0.23
C ALA A 39 -0.20 -25.41 0.11
N GLU A 40 -0.54 -25.08 1.37
CA GLU A 40 -0.82 -23.71 1.78
C GLU A 40 0.42 -22.82 1.59
N GLU A 41 1.58 -23.23 2.10
CA GLU A 41 2.81 -22.43 2.07
C GLU A 41 3.30 -22.16 0.63
N TYR A 42 3.37 -23.20 -0.19
CA TYR A 42 3.93 -23.08 -1.54
C TYR A 42 2.95 -22.44 -2.51
N VAL A 43 1.65 -22.74 -2.45
CA VAL A 43 0.65 -22.06 -3.28
C VAL A 43 0.66 -20.56 -2.99
N LEU A 44 0.69 -20.16 -1.70
CA LEU A 44 0.84 -18.75 -1.33
C LEU A 44 2.16 -18.15 -1.86
N GLY A 45 3.25 -18.90 -1.75
CA GLY A 45 4.56 -18.47 -2.25
C GLY A 45 4.53 -18.12 -3.74
N PHE A 46 3.95 -19.00 -4.56
CA PHE A 46 3.80 -18.79 -6.01
C PHE A 46 2.85 -17.64 -6.34
N LEU A 47 1.67 -17.59 -5.71
CA LEU A 47 0.69 -16.51 -5.91
C LEU A 47 1.27 -15.15 -5.49
N ASN A 48 1.96 -15.09 -4.35
CA ASN A 48 2.62 -13.88 -3.89
C ASN A 48 3.80 -13.47 -4.77
N ALA A 49 4.50 -14.38 -5.40
CA ALA A 49 5.52 -14.08 -6.39
C ALA A 49 4.94 -13.72 -7.76
N GLN A 50 3.62 -13.92 -7.96
CA GLN A 50 2.94 -13.77 -9.25
C GLN A 50 3.53 -14.69 -10.35
N ILE A 51 3.90 -15.88 -9.95
CA ILE A 51 4.50 -16.91 -10.81
C ILE A 51 3.48 -18.03 -11.04
N GLU A 52 3.37 -18.48 -12.27
CA GLU A 52 2.68 -19.72 -12.63
C GLU A 52 3.66 -20.88 -12.56
N GLY A 53 3.26 -22.02 -11.98
CA GLY A 53 4.17 -23.14 -11.87
C GLY A 53 3.60 -24.35 -11.15
N ASP A 54 4.47 -25.31 -10.92
CA ASP A 54 4.13 -26.62 -10.40
C ASP A 54 4.87 -26.92 -9.09
N ILE A 55 4.16 -27.50 -8.14
CA ILE A 55 4.67 -28.01 -6.87
C ILE A 55 4.49 -29.53 -6.90
N TYR A 56 5.59 -30.27 -6.78
CA TYR A 56 5.59 -31.73 -6.75
C TYR A 56 5.94 -32.25 -5.35
N LEU A 57 4.98 -32.89 -4.68
CA LEU A 57 5.14 -33.48 -3.36
C LEU A 57 5.36 -34.99 -3.52
N GLY A 58 6.50 -35.48 -3.05
CA GLY A 58 6.98 -36.84 -3.24
C GLY A 58 8.26 -36.94 -4.10
N LEU A 59 8.89 -35.80 -4.39
CA LEU A 59 10.23 -35.71 -4.98
C LEU A 59 11.18 -35.12 -3.93
N ASP A 60 12.44 -35.55 -3.92
CA ASP A 60 13.47 -34.90 -3.13
C ASP A 60 14.02 -33.62 -3.82
N ASP A 61 14.85 -32.87 -3.11
CA ASP A 61 15.41 -31.60 -3.60
C ASP A 61 16.32 -31.76 -4.85
N CYS A 62 16.71 -32.99 -5.18
CA CYS A 62 17.45 -33.32 -6.42
C CYS A 62 16.50 -33.73 -7.56
N GLY A 63 15.19 -33.72 -7.34
CA GLY A 63 14.19 -34.16 -8.31
C GLY A 63 14.06 -35.66 -8.47
N ILE A 64 14.61 -36.45 -7.51
CA ILE A 64 14.47 -37.92 -7.56
C ILE A 64 13.07 -38.27 -7.02
N ILE A 65 12.38 -39.13 -7.77
CA ILE A 65 11.03 -39.58 -7.49
C ILE A 65 11.05 -40.58 -6.33
N GLN A 66 10.65 -40.14 -5.14
CA GLN A 66 10.56 -40.97 -3.92
C GLN A 66 9.14 -41.52 -3.72
N GLY A 67 8.15 -40.69 -3.99
CA GLY A 67 6.73 -40.99 -3.78
C GLY A 67 6.27 -40.79 -2.36
N VAL A 68 4.96 -40.69 -2.21
CA VAL A 68 4.28 -40.61 -0.93
C VAL A 68 3.36 -41.81 -0.80
N ILE A 69 3.43 -42.53 0.32
CA ILE A 69 2.53 -43.64 0.60
C ILE A 69 1.18 -43.11 1.08
N LEU A 70 0.12 -43.40 0.33
CA LEU A 70 -1.24 -42.90 0.58
C LEU A 70 -2.25 -44.03 0.30
N ASN A 71 -3.05 -44.41 1.27
CA ASN A 71 -4.19 -45.26 1.04
C ASN A 71 -5.33 -44.48 0.34
N ARG A 72 -6.39 -45.17 -0.08
CA ARG A 72 -7.53 -44.56 -0.78
C ARG A 72 -8.18 -43.44 0.00
N ASN A 73 -8.40 -43.62 1.32
CA ASN A 73 -9.05 -42.60 2.17
C ASN A 73 -8.18 -41.34 2.28
N GLU A 74 -6.87 -41.51 2.44
CA GLU A 74 -5.90 -40.41 2.53
C GLU A 74 -5.84 -39.56 1.22
N ARG A 75 -5.96 -40.21 0.06
CA ARG A 75 -6.06 -39.49 -1.24
C ARG A 75 -7.34 -38.65 -1.32
N ASP A 76 -8.47 -39.22 -0.90
CA ASP A 76 -9.75 -38.53 -0.85
C ASP A 76 -9.72 -37.37 0.16
N GLU A 77 -8.99 -37.51 1.27
CA GLU A 77 -8.75 -36.45 2.24
C GLU A 77 -7.91 -35.29 1.67
N ILE A 78 -6.85 -35.57 0.92
CA ILE A 78 -6.04 -34.53 0.24
C ILE A 78 -6.93 -33.69 -0.67
N GLY A 79 -7.76 -34.34 -1.50
CA GLY A 79 -8.68 -33.68 -2.42
C GLY A 79 -9.70 -32.76 -1.74
N ARG A 80 -10.05 -33.01 -0.45
CA ARG A 80 -10.96 -32.18 0.34
C ARG A 80 -10.22 -31.14 1.18
N ASN A 81 -9.09 -31.51 1.79
CA ASN A 81 -8.43 -30.70 2.80
C ASN A 81 -7.60 -29.55 2.18
N ILE A 82 -6.95 -29.75 1.01
CA ILE A 82 -6.24 -28.68 0.31
C ILE A 82 -7.21 -27.53 -0.05
N PRO A 83 -8.35 -27.75 -0.74
CA PRO A 83 -9.31 -26.68 -1.02
C PRO A 83 -9.84 -25.99 0.24
N ASN A 84 -10.14 -26.76 1.28
CA ASN A 84 -10.63 -26.19 2.54
C ASN A 84 -9.58 -25.29 3.20
N LYS A 85 -8.32 -25.72 3.21
CA LYS A 85 -7.22 -24.96 3.78
C LYS A 85 -6.96 -23.65 3.01
N LEU A 86 -6.96 -23.72 1.67
CA LEU A 86 -6.74 -22.56 0.81
C LEU A 86 -7.91 -21.56 0.83
N ARG A 87 -9.12 -21.99 1.16
CA ARG A 87 -10.25 -21.07 1.40
C ARG A 87 -10.11 -20.27 2.70
N MET A 88 -9.33 -20.72 3.65
CA MET A 88 -9.10 -20.05 4.94
C MET A 88 -7.98 -19.02 4.89
N THR A 89 -7.33 -18.83 3.74
CA THR A 89 -6.30 -17.81 3.55
C THR A 89 -6.93 -16.40 3.45
N ASP A 90 -6.12 -15.37 3.58
CA ASP A 90 -6.52 -13.99 3.45
C ASP A 90 -5.69 -13.28 2.34
N PRO A 91 -6.30 -12.89 1.21
CA PRO A 91 -7.66 -13.24 0.78
C PRO A 91 -7.84 -14.75 0.49
N PRO A 92 -9.08 -15.26 0.49
CA PRO A 92 -9.37 -16.66 0.16
C PRO A 92 -8.92 -17.01 -1.26
N ILE A 93 -8.22 -18.14 -1.43
CA ILE A 93 -7.76 -18.62 -2.73
C ILE A 93 -8.90 -19.39 -3.42
N SER A 94 -9.19 -19.03 -4.67
CA SER A 94 -10.21 -19.65 -5.50
C SER A 94 -9.72 -20.97 -6.09
N HIS A 95 -10.65 -21.92 -6.32
CA HIS A 95 -10.36 -23.15 -7.06
C HIS A 95 -9.94 -22.92 -8.53
N HIS A 96 -10.10 -21.70 -9.03
CA HIS A 96 -9.59 -21.32 -10.37
C HIS A 96 -8.10 -20.95 -10.35
N ASP A 97 -7.51 -20.71 -9.18
CA ASP A 97 -6.12 -20.26 -9.05
C ASP A 97 -5.13 -21.42 -8.94
N TYR A 98 -5.63 -22.64 -8.81
CA TYR A 98 -4.78 -23.83 -8.72
C TYR A 98 -5.51 -25.10 -9.19
N ARG A 99 -4.72 -26.17 -9.46
CA ARG A 99 -5.22 -27.51 -9.76
C ARG A 99 -4.40 -28.54 -9.01
N VAL A 100 -5.05 -29.49 -8.35
CA VAL A 100 -4.40 -30.62 -7.66
C VAL A 100 -4.58 -31.88 -8.50
N THR A 101 -3.50 -32.62 -8.74
CA THR A 101 -3.48 -33.90 -9.45
C THR A 101 -2.67 -34.90 -8.65
N VAL A 102 -3.17 -36.11 -8.51
CA VAL A 102 -2.46 -37.22 -7.87
C VAL A 102 -2.04 -38.20 -8.98
N HIS A 103 -0.74 -38.45 -9.08
CA HIS A 103 -0.15 -39.26 -10.10
C HIS A 103 0.30 -40.61 -9.54
N ASP A 104 0.03 -41.69 -10.26
CA ASP A 104 0.56 -43.01 -9.95
C ASP A 104 2.08 -43.04 -10.21
N ILE A 105 2.80 -43.85 -9.42
CA ILE A 105 4.22 -44.11 -9.60
C ILE A 105 4.40 -45.54 -10.14
N PHE A 106 5.39 -45.73 -11.00
CA PHE A 106 5.72 -46.99 -11.65
C PHE A 106 7.13 -47.45 -11.24
N ASN A 107 7.39 -48.73 -11.37
CA ASN A 107 8.75 -49.28 -11.32
C ASN A 107 9.45 -49.13 -12.68
N SER A 108 10.70 -49.54 -12.76
CA SER A 108 11.51 -49.54 -14.03
C SER A 108 10.93 -50.41 -15.15
N GLU A 109 10.07 -51.39 -14.81
CA GLU A 109 9.37 -52.29 -15.75
C GLU A 109 8.01 -51.72 -16.18
N ARG A 110 7.70 -50.49 -15.76
CA ARG A 110 6.42 -49.79 -15.99
C ARG A 110 5.20 -50.44 -15.32
N GLU A 111 5.41 -51.20 -14.27
CA GLU A 111 4.33 -51.70 -13.44
C GLU A 111 3.98 -50.63 -12.37
N ARG A 112 2.70 -50.42 -12.17
CA ARG A 112 2.21 -49.48 -11.15
C ARG A 112 2.56 -50.00 -9.75
N LEU A 113 3.15 -49.10 -8.95
CA LEU A 113 3.38 -49.35 -7.53
C LEU A 113 2.12 -49.00 -6.73
N GLU A 114 1.64 -49.97 -5.91
CA GLU A 114 0.47 -49.77 -5.12
C GLU A 114 0.73 -48.74 -4.00
N ASP A 115 -0.27 -47.92 -3.72
CA ASP A 115 -0.30 -46.90 -2.66
C ASP A 115 0.86 -45.91 -2.67
N LEU A 116 1.58 -45.78 -3.78
CA LEU A 116 2.68 -44.82 -3.94
C LEU A 116 2.36 -43.78 -5.03
N TYR A 117 2.43 -42.47 -4.65
CA TYR A 117 1.94 -41.37 -5.48
C TYR A 117 2.85 -40.16 -5.46
N VAL A 118 2.76 -39.33 -6.49
CA VAL A 118 3.21 -37.92 -6.50
C VAL A 118 1.98 -37.04 -6.50
N VAL A 119 1.95 -36.04 -5.62
CA VAL A 119 0.89 -35.02 -5.61
C VAL A 119 1.44 -33.76 -6.30
N GLN A 120 0.85 -33.40 -7.42
CA GLN A 120 1.16 -32.18 -8.15
C GLN A 120 0.12 -31.11 -7.83
N ILE A 121 0.58 -29.89 -7.53
CA ILE A 121 -0.26 -28.72 -7.43
C ILE A 121 0.22 -27.71 -8.47
N HIS A 122 -0.59 -27.50 -9.49
CA HIS A 122 -0.34 -26.48 -10.51
C HIS A 122 -0.98 -25.17 -10.05
N VAL A 123 -0.18 -24.12 -9.90
CA VAL A 123 -0.62 -22.78 -9.49
C VAL A 123 -0.73 -21.90 -10.72
N ILE A 124 -1.89 -21.28 -10.91
CA ILE A 124 -2.19 -20.42 -12.03
C ILE A 124 -1.85 -18.97 -11.65
N LYS A 125 -1.16 -18.24 -12.52
CA LYS A 125 -0.75 -16.85 -12.27
C LYS A 125 -1.95 -15.96 -12.07
N THR A 126 -2.00 -15.27 -10.93
CA THR A 126 -3.01 -14.25 -10.65
C THR A 126 -2.49 -12.86 -11.02
N LYS A 127 -3.42 -11.95 -11.34
CA LYS A 127 -3.14 -10.52 -11.50
C LYS A 127 -3.42 -9.72 -10.22
N ASP A 128 -3.62 -10.43 -9.11
CA ASP A 128 -3.99 -9.81 -7.85
C ASP A 128 -2.83 -8.98 -7.26
N LYS A 129 -3.17 -7.85 -6.68
CA LYS A 129 -2.21 -6.93 -6.05
C LYS A 129 -1.98 -7.24 -4.58
N HIS A 130 -2.85 -8.05 -3.99
CA HIS A 130 -2.78 -8.40 -2.58
C HIS A 130 -1.64 -9.40 -2.31
N LEU A 131 -1.16 -9.40 -1.07
CA LEU A 131 -0.34 -10.48 -0.55
C LEU A 131 -1.26 -11.45 0.19
N TYR A 132 -1.28 -12.69 -0.27
CA TYR A 132 -2.01 -13.77 0.38
C TYR A 132 -1.31 -14.17 1.68
N ARG A 133 -2.09 -14.41 2.72
CA ARG A 133 -1.64 -14.83 4.04
C ARG A 133 -2.24 -16.19 4.38
N THR A 134 -1.50 -17.01 5.13
CA THR A 134 -2.07 -18.22 5.74
C THR A 134 -3.19 -17.84 6.72
N SER A 135 -4.01 -18.80 7.10
CA SER A 135 -4.98 -18.65 8.19
C SER A 135 -4.36 -18.20 9.53
N GLY A 136 -3.06 -18.44 9.72
CA GLY A 136 -2.26 -17.96 10.85
C GLY A 136 -1.57 -16.61 10.64
N GLY A 137 -1.84 -15.91 9.51
CA GLY A 137 -1.31 -14.59 9.20
C GLY A 137 0.10 -14.57 8.60
N SER A 138 0.73 -15.71 8.33
CA SER A 138 2.05 -15.80 7.70
C SER A 138 1.97 -15.50 6.21
N VAL A 139 3.01 -14.85 5.66
CA VAL A 139 3.18 -14.57 4.23
C VAL A 139 4.39 -15.32 3.72
N TYR A 140 4.21 -16.04 2.62
CA TYR A 140 5.28 -16.76 1.94
C TYR A 140 5.51 -16.15 0.55
N LEU A 141 6.77 -16.18 0.06
CA LEU A 141 7.16 -15.67 -1.25
C LEU A 141 8.12 -16.66 -1.92
N LYS A 142 7.82 -17.08 -3.14
CA LYS A 142 8.72 -17.90 -3.96
C LYS A 142 9.85 -17.02 -4.50
N LYS A 143 11.11 -17.45 -4.27
CA LYS A 143 12.32 -16.80 -4.78
C LYS A 143 13.29 -17.89 -5.26
N GLY A 144 13.48 -18.00 -6.56
CA GLY A 144 14.29 -19.06 -7.14
C GLY A 144 13.74 -20.44 -6.77
N SER A 145 14.60 -21.34 -6.31
CA SER A 145 14.24 -22.67 -5.81
C SER A 145 13.65 -22.71 -4.40
N SER A 146 13.44 -21.55 -3.73
CA SER A 146 12.99 -21.53 -2.32
C SER A 146 11.68 -20.79 -2.15
N CYS A 147 10.83 -21.29 -1.23
CA CYS A 147 9.67 -20.58 -0.73
C CYS A 147 9.98 -20.08 0.68
N ILE A 148 10.08 -18.76 0.87
CA ILE A 148 10.50 -18.14 2.12
C ILE A 148 9.34 -17.49 2.84
N LYS A 149 9.32 -17.62 4.16
CA LYS A 149 8.39 -16.89 5.04
C LYS A 149 8.92 -15.48 5.26
N LEU A 150 8.11 -14.48 4.95
CA LEU A 150 8.49 -13.07 5.10
C LEU A 150 8.32 -12.59 6.53
N THR A 151 9.24 -11.77 7.00
CA THR A 151 9.13 -10.95 8.21
C THR A 151 8.19 -9.76 8.00
N SER A 152 7.76 -9.11 9.08
CA SER A 152 6.91 -7.91 8.99
C SER A 152 7.56 -6.78 8.18
N GLU A 153 8.88 -6.61 8.30
CA GLU A 153 9.62 -5.61 7.53
C GLU A 153 9.67 -5.95 6.03
N GLU A 154 9.92 -7.21 5.69
CA GLU A 154 9.93 -7.68 4.30
C GLU A 154 8.55 -7.59 3.66
N ILE A 155 7.48 -7.86 4.42
CA ILE A 155 6.09 -7.66 3.98
C ILE A 155 5.85 -6.19 3.64
N ALA A 156 6.28 -5.26 4.50
CA ALA A 156 6.13 -3.83 4.25
C ALA A 156 6.89 -3.39 2.98
N LYS A 157 8.14 -3.84 2.82
CA LYS A 157 8.95 -3.58 1.61
C LYS A 157 8.31 -4.15 0.34
N GLU A 158 7.71 -5.34 0.41
CA GLU A 158 7.05 -5.94 -0.75
C GLU A 158 5.76 -5.19 -1.14
N TYR A 159 4.98 -4.69 -0.16
CA TYR A 159 3.84 -3.82 -0.43
C TYR A 159 4.27 -2.50 -1.08
N GLU A 160 5.33 -1.88 -0.58
CA GLU A 160 5.88 -0.66 -1.16
C GLU A 160 6.35 -0.90 -2.60
N ARG A 161 7.13 -1.97 -2.84
CA ARG A 161 7.57 -2.37 -4.19
C ARG A 161 6.40 -2.55 -5.15
N ARG A 162 5.35 -3.25 -4.75
CA ARG A 162 4.14 -3.47 -5.59
C ARG A 162 3.41 -2.17 -5.87
N THR A 163 3.30 -1.30 -4.87
CA THR A 163 2.71 0.04 -5.02
C THR A 163 3.47 0.84 -6.06
N GLN A 164 4.81 0.87 -5.98
CA GLN A 164 5.66 1.59 -6.93
C GLN A 164 5.55 1.02 -8.36
N VAL A 165 5.53 -0.30 -8.52
CA VAL A 165 5.34 -0.94 -9.84
C VAL A 165 3.98 -0.57 -10.43
N HIS A 166 2.93 -0.56 -9.61
CA HIS A 166 1.59 -0.18 -10.06
C HIS A 166 1.52 1.29 -10.49
N LEU A 167 2.09 2.19 -9.67
CA LEU A 167 2.12 3.63 -9.96
C LEU A 167 2.88 3.92 -11.26
N ARG A 168 4.01 3.24 -11.50
CA ARG A 168 4.76 3.37 -12.77
C ARG A 168 3.92 2.95 -13.96
N LYS A 169 3.27 1.80 -13.89
CA LYS A 169 2.40 1.33 -14.97
C LYS A 169 1.22 2.29 -15.22
N GLU A 170 0.62 2.80 -14.15
CA GLU A 170 -0.45 3.80 -14.27
C GLU A 170 0.06 5.10 -14.88
N ALA A 171 1.27 5.55 -14.51
CA ALA A 171 1.92 6.71 -15.11
C ALA A 171 2.11 6.55 -16.61
N ASP A 172 2.68 5.42 -17.05
CA ASP A 172 2.90 5.11 -18.48
C ASP A 172 1.57 5.08 -19.27
N ASP A 173 0.52 4.49 -18.68
CA ASP A 173 -0.81 4.45 -19.32
C ASP A 173 -1.45 5.85 -19.43
N LEU A 174 -1.24 6.72 -18.42
CA LEU A 174 -1.70 8.11 -18.45
C LEU A 174 -0.90 8.94 -19.46
N ASP A 175 0.42 8.76 -19.53
CA ASP A 175 1.28 9.47 -20.48
C ASP A 175 0.91 9.13 -21.93
N LYS A 176 0.65 7.85 -22.26
CA LYS A 176 0.12 7.43 -23.57
C LYS A 176 -1.25 8.04 -23.90
N LYS A 177 -2.10 8.25 -22.90
CA LYS A 177 -3.38 8.95 -23.10
C LYS A 177 -3.16 10.45 -23.34
N LEU A 178 -2.21 11.08 -22.62
CA LEU A 178 -1.86 12.48 -22.80
C LEU A 178 -1.17 12.76 -24.14
N GLU A 179 -0.53 11.78 -24.77
CA GLU A 179 -0.04 11.91 -26.17
C GLU A 179 -1.20 12.15 -27.14
N LYS A 180 -2.37 11.50 -26.90
CA LYS A 180 -3.56 11.65 -27.75
C LYS A 180 -4.42 12.85 -27.36
N GLU A 181 -4.48 13.16 -26.08
CA GLU A 181 -5.31 14.21 -25.49
C GLU A 181 -4.48 15.09 -24.54
N PRO A 182 -3.56 15.93 -25.06
CA PRO A 182 -2.57 16.66 -24.23
C PRO A 182 -3.18 17.63 -23.21
N HIS A 183 -4.42 18.09 -23.46
CA HIS A 183 -5.15 19.06 -22.66
C HIS A 183 -6.32 18.46 -21.90
N ASN A 184 -6.41 17.12 -21.79
CA ASN A 184 -7.48 16.50 -21.03
C ASN A 184 -7.25 16.71 -19.52
N ARG A 185 -8.07 17.58 -18.95
CA ARG A 185 -7.99 17.99 -17.55
C ARG A 185 -8.02 16.80 -16.58
N SER A 186 -8.94 15.86 -16.78
CA SER A 186 -9.10 14.70 -15.88
C SER A 186 -7.86 13.81 -15.89
N ILE A 187 -7.25 13.61 -17.06
CA ILE A 187 -6.04 12.80 -17.19
C ILE A 187 -4.85 13.54 -16.53
N LEU A 188 -4.72 14.85 -16.73
CA LEU A 188 -3.68 15.68 -16.10
C LEU A 188 -3.82 15.66 -14.57
N GLU A 189 -5.02 15.88 -14.01
CA GLU A 189 -5.24 15.83 -12.56
C GLU A 189 -4.88 14.45 -11.98
N ARG A 190 -5.23 13.35 -12.69
CA ARG A 190 -4.85 12.01 -12.25
C ARG A 190 -3.35 11.78 -12.33
N ARG A 191 -2.69 12.27 -13.40
CA ARG A 191 -1.23 12.17 -13.60
C ARG A 191 -0.46 12.93 -12.51
N ALA A 192 -0.95 14.11 -12.10
CA ALA A 192 -0.38 14.86 -10.98
C ALA A 192 -0.43 14.05 -9.67
N LYS A 193 -1.58 13.41 -9.37
CA LYS A 193 -1.70 12.54 -8.20
C LYS A 193 -0.75 11.35 -8.22
N VAL A 194 -0.60 10.70 -9.38
CA VAL A 194 0.36 9.59 -9.53
C VAL A 194 1.78 10.09 -9.31
N ALA A 195 2.17 11.23 -9.90
CA ALA A 195 3.48 11.84 -9.70
C ALA A 195 3.75 12.13 -8.21
N LYS A 196 2.77 12.68 -7.49
CA LYS A 196 2.85 12.91 -6.05
C LYS A 196 3.15 11.62 -5.27
N TYR A 197 2.40 10.53 -5.53
CA TYR A 197 2.60 9.26 -4.83
C TYR A 197 3.92 8.57 -5.20
N MET A 198 4.49 8.89 -6.35
CA MET A 198 5.83 8.45 -6.75
C MET A 198 6.95 9.32 -6.18
N GLY A 199 6.64 10.51 -5.64
CA GLY A 199 7.62 11.50 -5.25
C GLY A 199 8.29 12.21 -6.44
N ASP A 200 7.70 12.12 -7.63
CA ASP A 200 8.21 12.73 -8.87
C ASP A 200 7.75 14.20 -8.95
N VAL A 201 8.52 15.05 -8.30
CA VAL A 201 8.23 16.49 -8.18
C VAL A 201 8.25 17.17 -9.54
N ASP A 202 9.21 16.82 -10.40
CA ASP A 202 9.38 17.45 -11.73
C ASP A 202 8.19 17.18 -12.64
N THR A 203 7.71 15.95 -12.67
CA THR A 203 6.50 15.61 -13.43
C THR A 203 5.26 16.26 -12.82
N MET A 204 5.14 16.29 -11.50
CA MET A 204 4.03 16.95 -10.82
C MET A 204 3.97 18.44 -11.21
N GLU A 205 5.09 19.16 -11.16
CA GLU A 205 5.20 20.56 -11.56
C GLU A 205 4.78 20.75 -13.02
N ARG A 206 5.38 20.00 -13.94
CA ARG A 206 5.10 20.05 -15.37
C ARG A 206 3.61 19.84 -15.68
N VAL A 207 2.96 18.93 -14.98
CA VAL A 207 1.53 18.65 -15.14
C VAL A 207 0.68 19.80 -14.60
N TYR A 208 1.03 20.37 -13.43
CA TYR A 208 0.31 21.52 -12.90
C TYR A 208 0.47 22.77 -13.74
N LEU A 209 1.64 22.99 -14.36
CA LEU A 209 1.83 24.08 -15.34
C LEU A 209 0.88 23.92 -16.53
N LYS A 210 0.74 22.70 -17.08
CA LYS A 210 -0.25 22.44 -18.14
C LYS A 210 -1.70 22.67 -17.69
N LEU A 211 -2.05 22.31 -16.46
CA LEU A 211 -3.39 22.62 -15.92
C LEU A 211 -3.62 24.12 -15.80
N LEU A 212 -2.60 24.88 -15.43
CA LEU A 212 -2.65 26.35 -15.37
C LEU A 212 -2.64 27.02 -16.77
N GLU A 213 -2.10 26.36 -17.79
CA GLU A 213 -2.27 26.83 -19.19
C GLU A 213 -3.74 26.72 -19.64
N LEU A 214 -4.47 25.69 -19.19
CA LEU A 214 -5.89 25.52 -19.47
C LEU A 214 -6.78 26.55 -18.74
N ASP A 215 -6.42 26.86 -17.50
CA ASP A 215 -7.10 27.88 -16.69
C ASP A 215 -6.08 28.69 -15.86
N PRO A 216 -5.52 29.77 -16.45
CA PRO A 216 -4.50 30.57 -15.80
C PRO A 216 -4.95 31.28 -14.51
N LYS A 217 -6.26 31.45 -14.32
CA LYS A 217 -6.84 32.11 -13.14
C LYS A 217 -7.32 31.12 -12.07
N SER A 218 -7.20 29.83 -12.31
CA SER A 218 -7.69 28.79 -11.38
C SER A 218 -6.99 28.84 -10.03
N SER A 219 -7.66 29.37 -9.04
CA SER A 219 -7.23 29.24 -7.62
C SER A 219 -7.18 27.78 -7.18
N ALA A 220 -8.08 26.95 -7.70
CA ALA A 220 -8.16 25.53 -7.36
C ALA A 220 -6.91 24.76 -7.80
N PHE A 221 -6.39 24.99 -8.99
CA PHE A 221 -5.17 24.32 -9.47
C PHE A 221 -3.95 24.75 -8.66
N ARG A 222 -3.81 26.05 -8.37
CA ARG A 222 -2.71 26.54 -7.53
C ARG A 222 -2.78 25.99 -6.13
N LEU A 223 -3.98 25.95 -5.55
CA LEU A 223 -4.19 25.39 -4.22
C LEU A 223 -3.86 23.89 -4.17
N ASN A 224 -4.37 23.10 -5.13
CA ASN A 224 -4.08 21.67 -5.21
C ASN A 224 -2.56 21.44 -5.39
N TYR A 225 -1.89 22.21 -6.23
CA TYR A 225 -0.45 22.12 -6.42
C TYR A 225 0.31 22.42 -5.12
N ALA A 226 -0.03 23.50 -4.43
CA ALA A 226 0.58 23.84 -3.15
C ALA A 226 0.33 22.75 -2.08
N MET A 227 -0.88 22.18 -2.02
CA MET A 227 -1.21 21.09 -1.09
C MET A 227 -0.46 19.79 -1.41
N ASP A 228 -0.25 19.50 -2.69
CA ASP A 228 0.52 18.34 -3.11
C ASP A 228 2.01 18.50 -2.77
N ARG A 229 2.60 19.69 -2.98
CA ARG A 229 3.97 20.04 -2.53
C ARG A 229 4.11 19.90 -1.02
N LYS A 230 3.13 20.41 -0.25
CA LYS A 230 3.10 20.23 1.21
C LYS A 230 3.12 18.75 1.60
N SER A 231 2.31 17.93 0.93
CA SER A 231 2.16 16.51 1.29
C SER A 231 3.45 15.68 1.10
N ILE A 232 4.37 16.15 0.25
CA ILE A 232 5.70 15.56 0.05
C ILE A 232 6.79 16.26 0.88
N GLY A 233 6.41 17.17 1.80
CA GLY A 233 7.32 17.85 2.71
C GLY A 233 7.93 19.15 2.17
N ASP A 234 7.62 19.56 0.94
CA ASP A 234 8.12 20.79 0.35
C ASP A 234 7.24 22.01 0.71
N LEU A 235 7.39 22.47 1.95
CA LEU A 235 6.62 23.58 2.49
C LEU A 235 6.99 24.93 1.85
N GLU A 236 8.26 25.17 1.54
CA GLU A 236 8.70 26.42 0.90
C GLU A 236 8.22 26.50 -0.56
N GLY A 237 8.29 25.41 -1.32
CA GLY A 237 7.70 25.33 -2.66
C GLY A 237 6.19 25.56 -2.64
N ALA A 238 5.48 24.96 -1.68
CA ALA A 238 4.05 25.21 -1.49
C ALA A 238 3.76 26.69 -1.18
N LEU A 239 4.56 27.32 -0.32
CA LEU A 239 4.42 28.73 0.02
C LEU A 239 4.67 29.64 -1.17
N SER A 240 5.66 29.32 -2.02
CA SER A 240 5.94 30.06 -3.26
C SER A 240 4.75 30.08 -4.21
N ILE A 241 4.11 28.92 -4.43
CA ILE A 241 2.92 28.77 -5.27
C ILE A 241 1.76 29.61 -4.72
N LEU A 242 1.54 29.59 -3.40
CA LEU A 242 0.50 30.41 -2.77
C LEU A 242 0.79 31.91 -2.85
N ASN A 243 2.07 32.31 -2.79
CA ASN A 243 2.46 33.70 -3.00
C ASN A 243 2.10 34.18 -4.41
N GLU A 244 2.34 33.36 -5.43
CA GLU A 244 1.95 33.69 -6.81
C GLU A 244 0.43 33.69 -6.99
N ALA A 245 -0.27 32.77 -6.36
CA ALA A 245 -1.72 32.74 -6.37
C ALA A 245 -2.34 34.04 -5.81
N ILE A 246 -1.77 34.57 -4.73
CA ILE A 246 -2.22 35.82 -4.12
C ILE A 246 -2.01 37.02 -5.04
N LYS A 247 -0.93 37.05 -5.82
CA LYS A 247 -0.71 38.11 -6.81
C LYS A 247 -1.83 38.17 -7.88
N SER A 248 -2.39 37.00 -8.20
CA SER A 248 -3.49 36.86 -9.17
C SER A 248 -4.86 37.13 -8.57
N ASN A 249 -5.07 36.80 -7.29
CA ASN A 249 -6.32 36.98 -6.56
C ASN A 249 -6.05 37.22 -5.07
N ILE A 250 -5.87 38.51 -4.71
CA ILE A 250 -5.43 38.95 -3.39
C ILE A 250 -6.46 38.63 -2.27
N ASN A 251 -7.73 38.45 -2.60
CA ASN A 251 -8.82 38.26 -1.67
C ASN A 251 -9.40 36.84 -1.67
N ASP A 252 -8.69 35.87 -2.26
CA ASP A 252 -9.14 34.47 -2.20
C ASP A 252 -8.96 33.91 -0.78
N PHE A 253 -10.09 33.71 -0.09
CA PHE A 253 -10.11 33.21 1.29
C PHE A 253 -9.36 31.89 1.44
N SER A 254 -9.55 30.92 0.49
CA SER A 254 -8.93 29.62 0.56
C SER A 254 -7.41 29.70 0.41
N ILE A 255 -6.91 30.54 -0.50
CA ILE A 255 -5.48 30.75 -0.69
C ILE A 255 -4.86 31.39 0.55
N LEU A 256 -5.45 32.47 1.05
CA LEU A 256 -4.96 33.16 2.26
C LEU A 256 -4.95 32.26 3.48
N ASN A 257 -6.01 31.48 3.67
CA ASN A 257 -6.12 30.53 4.79
C ASN A 257 -5.02 29.45 4.69
N ASN A 258 -4.81 28.85 3.51
CA ASN A 258 -3.78 27.83 3.35
C ASN A 258 -2.37 28.40 3.43
N LYS A 259 -2.15 29.64 3.01
CA LYS A 259 -0.87 30.31 3.23
C LYS A 259 -0.59 30.51 4.73
N GLY A 260 -1.59 30.94 5.51
CA GLY A 260 -1.46 31.03 6.97
C GLY A 260 -1.11 29.67 7.60
N LEU A 261 -1.71 28.58 7.14
CA LEU A 261 -1.38 27.23 7.60
C LEU A 261 0.05 26.81 7.20
N MET A 262 0.52 27.11 5.97
CA MET A 262 1.90 26.80 5.56
C MET A 262 2.92 27.56 6.43
N LEU A 263 2.66 28.84 6.70
CA LEU A 263 3.53 29.65 7.58
C LEU A 263 3.54 29.10 9.02
N GLN A 264 2.41 28.60 9.51
CA GLN A 264 2.32 27.93 10.77
C GLN A 264 3.14 26.64 10.83
N ASP A 265 3.10 25.82 9.77
CA ASP A 265 3.87 24.58 9.67
C ASP A 265 5.40 24.86 9.55
N LEU A 266 5.77 26.05 9.10
CA LEU A 266 7.14 26.56 9.05
C LEU A 266 7.57 27.32 10.32
N ASP A 267 6.77 27.28 11.40
CA ASP A 267 6.96 28.05 12.63
C ASP A 267 7.07 29.59 12.45
N ARG A 268 6.62 30.13 11.29
CA ARG A 268 6.61 31.56 10.96
C ARG A 268 5.35 32.25 11.48
N TRP A 269 5.17 32.20 12.81
CA TRP A 269 3.93 32.61 13.49
C TRP A 269 3.55 34.08 13.34
N ASP A 270 4.54 35.00 13.25
CA ASP A 270 4.29 36.41 13.04
C ASP A 270 3.63 36.68 11.69
N GLU A 271 4.13 36.02 10.66
CA GLU A 271 3.58 36.14 9.31
C GLU A 271 2.20 35.45 9.21
N ALA A 272 2.04 34.26 9.79
CA ALA A 272 0.75 33.55 9.84
C ALA A 272 -0.33 34.42 10.48
N LEU A 273 -0.01 35.11 11.59
CA LEU A 273 -0.91 35.99 12.30
C LEU A 273 -1.44 37.13 11.42
N LEU A 274 -0.57 37.71 10.59
CA LEU A 274 -0.95 38.79 9.66
C LEU A 274 -2.04 38.30 8.66
N PHE A 275 -1.86 37.08 8.12
CA PHE A 275 -2.85 36.50 7.20
C PHE A 275 -4.15 36.17 7.90
N TYR A 276 -4.12 35.60 9.10
CA TYR A 276 -5.33 35.31 9.86
C TYR A 276 -6.07 36.59 10.29
N GLN A 277 -5.37 37.68 10.60
CA GLN A 277 -5.99 38.97 10.88
C GLN A 277 -6.69 39.55 9.64
N ASN A 278 -6.11 39.39 8.46
CA ASN A 278 -6.76 39.78 7.20
C ASN A 278 -8.00 38.95 6.90
N LEU A 279 -7.93 37.63 7.13
CA LEU A 279 -9.08 36.74 7.01
C LEU A 279 -10.19 37.11 8.01
N LEU A 280 -9.83 37.48 9.23
CA LEU A 280 -10.80 37.92 10.25
C LEU A 280 -11.53 39.21 9.85
N LYS A 281 -10.86 40.14 9.13
CA LYS A 281 -11.53 41.31 8.54
C LYS A 281 -12.57 40.94 7.50
N MET A 282 -12.31 39.86 6.72
CA MET A 282 -13.25 39.37 5.71
C MET A 282 -14.42 38.60 6.36
N GLN A 283 -14.14 37.85 7.44
CA GLN A 283 -15.11 37.04 8.17
C GLN A 283 -14.98 37.24 9.70
N PRO A 284 -15.54 38.33 10.27
CA PRO A 284 -15.30 38.73 11.67
C PRO A 284 -15.77 37.75 12.73
N ASN A 285 -16.74 36.87 12.38
CA ASN A 285 -17.35 35.90 13.30
C ASN A 285 -16.91 34.47 13.04
N ASP A 286 -15.83 34.24 12.26
CA ASP A 286 -15.31 32.89 12.04
C ASP A 286 -14.50 32.42 13.26
N TYR A 287 -15.12 31.52 14.03
CA TYR A 287 -14.51 30.94 15.23
C TYR A 287 -13.28 30.11 14.92
N THR A 288 -13.12 29.60 13.68
CA THR A 288 -11.93 28.83 13.28
C THR A 288 -10.73 29.76 13.09
N ILE A 289 -10.94 30.92 12.48
CA ILE A 289 -9.90 31.95 12.31
C ILE A 289 -9.50 32.52 13.67
N LEU A 290 -10.47 32.84 14.52
CA LEU A 290 -10.20 33.31 15.90
C LEU A 290 -9.35 32.30 16.67
N THR A 291 -9.63 31.00 16.50
CA THR A 291 -8.82 29.93 17.13
C THR A 291 -7.40 29.92 16.59
N LYS A 292 -7.19 30.05 15.27
CA LYS A 292 -5.86 30.12 14.66
C LYS A 292 -5.05 31.32 15.14
N ILE A 293 -5.68 32.48 15.28
CA ILE A 293 -5.07 33.68 15.88
C ILE A 293 -4.65 33.39 17.33
N GLY A 294 -5.53 32.76 18.11
CA GLY A 294 -5.23 32.37 19.50
C GLY A 294 -4.03 31.42 19.58
N VAL A 295 -3.94 30.43 18.67
CA VAL A 295 -2.80 29.51 18.57
C VAL A 295 -1.52 30.28 18.22
N ALA A 296 -1.56 31.18 17.23
CA ALA A 296 -0.40 31.96 16.83
C ALA A 296 0.12 32.81 18.01
N PHE A 297 -0.74 33.50 18.75
CA PHE A 297 -0.34 34.24 19.94
C PHE A 297 0.26 33.35 21.04
N ARG A 298 -0.25 32.14 21.24
CA ARG A 298 0.34 31.20 22.18
C ARG A 298 1.77 30.84 21.79
N HIS A 299 2.03 30.54 20.53
CA HIS A 299 3.37 30.23 20.05
C HIS A 299 4.34 31.42 20.17
N GLN A 300 3.84 32.67 20.11
CA GLN A 300 4.63 33.84 20.43
C GLN A 300 4.83 34.08 21.94
N GLY A 301 4.28 33.21 22.80
CA GLY A 301 4.30 33.41 24.27
C GLY A 301 3.36 34.52 24.79
N LYS A 302 2.50 35.07 23.94
CA LYS A 302 1.54 36.14 24.24
C LYS A 302 0.23 35.53 24.78
N TYR A 303 0.30 34.88 25.92
CA TYR A 303 -0.77 34.03 26.44
C TYR A 303 -2.09 34.77 26.74
N SER A 304 -2.03 36.00 27.22
CA SER A 304 -3.25 36.82 27.50
C SER A 304 -4.02 37.08 26.18
N GLN A 305 -3.31 37.37 25.09
CA GLN A 305 -3.92 37.58 23.78
C GLN A 305 -4.45 36.27 23.20
N SER A 306 -3.71 35.18 23.39
CA SER A 306 -4.17 33.82 22.98
C SER A 306 -5.51 33.50 23.65
N LEU A 307 -5.61 33.64 25.00
CA LEU A 307 -6.84 33.36 25.75
C LEU A 307 -8.00 34.27 25.34
N TYR A 308 -7.73 35.54 25.02
CA TYR A 308 -8.74 36.46 24.52
C TYR A 308 -9.40 35.96 23.25
N PHE A 309 -8.59 35.60 22.21
CA PHE A 309 -9.12 35.13 20.94
C PHE A 309 -9.78 33.74 21.04
N LEU A 310 -9.22 32.84 21.86
CA LEU A 310 -9.84 31.54 22.13
C LEU A 310 -11.16 31.64 22.84
N ASN A 311 -11.32 32.59 23.76
CA ASN A 311 -12.60 32.89 24.43
C ASN A 311 -13.61 33.48 23.45
N MET A 312 -13.20 34.37 22.54
CA MET A 312 -14.07 34.87 21.48
C MET A 312 -14.58 33.74 20.59
N ALA A 313 -13.68 32.84 20.16
CA ALA A 313 -14.07 31.65 19.38
C ALA A 313 -15.10 30.78 20.11
N LEU A 314 -14.91 30.54 21.41
CA LEU A 314 -15.80 29.75 22.25
C LEU A 314 -17.11 30.49 22.59
N LYS A 315 -17.15 31.80 22.53
CA LYS A 315 -18.39 32.59 22.67
C LYS A 315 -19.29 32.39 21.45
N ILE A 316 -18.69 32.29 20.25
CA ILE A 316 -19.42 32.04 19.00
C ILE A 316 -19.79 30.54 18.89
N SER A 317 -18.85 29.64 19.16
CA SER A 317 -19.05 28.19 19.11
C SER A 317 -18.60 27.50 20.40
N PRO A 318 -19.51 27.40 21.43
CA PRO A 318 -19.15 26.87 22.76
C PRO A 318 -18.65 25.44 22.76
N ASN A 319 -18.99 24.64 21.75
CA ASN A 319 -18.61 23.22 21.62
C ASN A 319 -17.43 22.98 20.68
N TYR A 320 -16.77 24.00 20.19
CA TYR A 320 -15.65 23.84 19.29
C TYR A 320 -14.43 23.21 20.00
N ARG A 321 -14.20 21.93 19.71
CA ARG A 321 -13.20 21.09 20.41
C ARG A 321 -11.79 21.65 20.35
N LEU A 322 -11.39 22.17 19.18
CA LEU A 322 -10.03 22.69 18.99
C LEU A 322 -9.77 23.92 19.87
N ALA A 323 -10.71 24.88 19.91
CA ALA A 323 -10.55 26.08 20.78
C ALA A 323 -10.49 25.70 22.26
N LYS A 324 -11.30 24.72 22.72
CA LYS A 324 -11.23 24.20 24.10
C LYS A 324 -9.85 23.56 24.37
N TYR A 325 -9.36 22.75 23.45
CA TYR A 325 -8.06 22.10 23.58
C TYR A 325 -6.92 23.11 23.64
N GLU A 326 -6.89 24.08 22.71
CA GLU A 326 -5.85 25.10 22.64
C GLU A 326 -5.89 26.05 23.86
N LYS A 327 -7.09 26.37 24.36
CA LYS A 327 -7.25 27.11 25.60
C LYS A 327 -6.64 26.37 26.80
N LYS A 328 -6.93 25.06 26.94
CA LYS A 328 -6.34 24.22 27.99
C LYS A 328 -4.81 24.18 27.87
N LYS A 329 -4.29 24.04 26.67
CA LYS A 329 -2.84 24.03 26.39
C LYS A 329 -2.20 25.36 26.77
N THR A 330 -2.84 26.47 26.45
CA THR A 330 -2.36 27.83 26.86
C THR A 330 -2.27 27.97 28.36
N TYR A 331 -3.25 27.50 29.13
CA TYR A 331 -3.17 27.50 30.61
C TYR A 331 -2.05 26.62 31.14
N GLN A 332 -1.81 25.45 30.54
CA GLN A 332 -0.70 24.57 30.92
C GLN A 332 0.66 25.23 30.73
N GLU A 333 0.84 25.96 29.61
CA GLU A 333 2.09 26.68 29.34
C GLU A 333 2.30 27.85 30.32
N ILE A 334 1.25 28.59 30.68
CA ILE A 334 1.30 29.62 31.72
C ILE A 334 1.75 29.02 33.06
N TYR A 335 1.12 27.90 33.48
CA TYR A 335 1.42 27.24 34.75
C TYR A 335 2.87 26.74 34.82
N LYS A 336 3.34 26.13 33.73
CA LYS A 336 4.75 25.67 33.63
C LYS A 336 5.75 26.84 33.83
N ARG A 337 5.49 27.98 33.20
CA ARG A 337 6.34 29.17 33.33
C ARG A 337 6.31 29.77 34.71
N GLY A 338 5.14 29.76 35.39
CA GLY A 338 5.01 30.26 36.76
C GLY A 338 5.77 29.43 37.82
N ASN A 339 6.04 28.14 37.52
CA ASN A 339 6.77 27.24 38.44
C ASN A 339 8.27 27.15 38.15
N THR A 340 8.76 27.80 37.09
CA THR A 340 10.21 27.81 36.71
C THR A 340 10.89 29.14 37.07
N ASN A 341 10.16 30.11 37.63
CA ASN A 341 10.68 31.33 38.23
C ASN A 341 10.50 31.26 39.76
#